data_b6a3273b72235fa48caf7a5bd726f48d
#
_entry.id   b6a3273b72235fa48caf7a5bd726f48d
#
_cell.length_a   1.000
_cell.length_b   1.000
_cell.length_c   1.000
_cell.angle_alpha   90.00
_cell.angle_beta   90.00
_cell.angle_gamma   90.00
#
_symmetry.space_group_name_H-M   'P 1'
#
loop_
_entity.id
_entity.type
_entity.pdbx_description
1 polymer ?
#
loop_
_entity_poly.entity_id
_entity_poly.type
_entity_poly.pdbx_seq_one_letter_code
_entity_poly.pdbx_strand_id
1 'polypeptide(L)'
;MNKFKSSLVAILLIITSGFTYSQTMFKVELDDVLNGKIKIEPAVPANGEVAEGTVFTVTAIPDNGYVLDAGYYSVKGMWGSMYNESMSSPFKVTVSQDLHIGASFIPKSEVDHINVTQNVVYAQPGVKPLKYDVYSPKGAKNLPVIVIIHGGGWSSNTEDIMRGMARELTKDGKYVVFSIDYRWRNKLDGGDQNVTMANIIEDVFGAIAHIMEHAKEYGGDPTRIAVTGDSAGGHLSAVAGTMPNKIGDGGFGKTPGVFEFMPSYMPKGKTVEQVRDEMMAAIQAAAPSYGVFGGNLLNHYSDDPKADDTWKEGVAPLSNIPNVSERAIPHYLTRGTKDMLIKDEAVKTYVDALVDAGQRVEYVQVGGASHAFFDWKPDARTKETFKKYGVYYIHEMEAFFNSVFYPEK
;
A
#
# COMPACT_ATOMS: atom_id res chain seq x y z
N MET A 1 -84.85 -40.77 26.35
CA MET A 1 -83.43 -41.12 26.74
C MET A 1 -82.45 -40.25 25.90
N ASN A 2 -82.11 -39.10 26.43
CA ASN A 2 -81.19 -38.14 25.75
C ASN A 2 -79.83 -38.37 26.26
N LYS A 3 -78.91 -38.66 25.33
CA LYS A 3 -77.49 -38.73 25.62
C LYS A 3 -76.85 -37.33 25.38
N PHE A 4 -76.40 -36.69 26.46
CA PHE A 4 -75.59 -35.54 26.39
C PHE A 4 -74.13 -35.94 25.95
N LYS A 5 -73.69 -35.39 24.86
CA LYS A 5 -72.28 -35.44 24.48
C LYS A 5 -71.57 -34.20 24.99
N SER A 6 -70.66 -34.36 25.96
CA SER A 6 -69.78 -33.31 26.43
C SER A 6 -68.58 -33.18 25.46
N SER A 7 -68.51 -32.06 24.78
CA SER A 7 -67.29 -31.70 23.99
C SER A 7 -66.31 -31.01 24.88
N LEU A 8 -65.16 -31.64 25.12
CA LEU A 8 -64.04 -31.10 25.81
C LEU A 8 -63.22 -30.22 24.81
N VAL A 9 -63.24 -28.91 24.96
CA VAL A 9 -62.36 -27.98 24.18
C VAL A 9 -61.03 -27.87 24.93
N ALA A 10 -60.02 -28.50 24.38
CA ALA A 10 -58.64 -28.33 24.84
C ALA A 10 -58.05 -26.99 24.28
N ILE A 11 -57.89 -26.03 25.15
CA ILE A 11 -57.17 -24.80 24.81
C ILE A 11 -55.67 -25.11 24.86
N LEU A 12 -55.04 -25.17 23.68
CA LEU A 12 -53.61 -25.32 23.53
C LEU A 12 -52.93 -23.93 23.73
N LEU A 13 -52.40 -23.67 24.92
CA LEU A 13 -51.55 -22.50 25.17
C LEU A 13 -50.22 -22.73 24.46
N ILE A 14 -50.01 -22.08 23.33
CA ILE A 14 -48.69 -21.99 22.70
C ILE A 14 -47.88 -20.94 23.47
N ILE A 15 -47.01 -21.38 24.36
CA ILE A 15 -46.00 -20.55 24.99
C ILE A 15 -44.91 -20.34 23.94
N THR A 16 -44.96 -19.25 23.18
CA THR A 16 -43.83 -18.78 22.39
C THR A 16 -42.78 -18.22 23.36
N SER A 17 -41.81 -19.06 23.75
CA SER A 17 -40.58 -18.59 24.38
C SER A 17 -39.83 -17.77 23.34
N GLY A 18 -40.02 -16.47 23.37
CA GLY A 18 -39.22 -15.55 22.60
C GLY A 18 -37.78 -15.65 23.12
N PHE A 19 -36.92 -16.31 22.37
CA PHE A 19 -35.47 -16.14 22.54
C PHE A 19 -35.18 -14.70 22.18
N THR A 20 -35.05 -13.84 23.15
CA THR A 20 -34.43 -12.54 22.97
C THR A 20 -32.94 -12.79 22.70
N TYR A 21 -32.56 -12.85 21.44
CA TYR A 21 -31.16 -12.72 21.06
C TYR A 21 -30.74 -11.32 21.54
N SER A 22 -29.90 -11.26 22.55
CA SER A 22 -29.23 -10.00 22.92
C SER A 22 -28.36 -9.62 21.73
N GLN A 23 -28.75 -8.57 21.01
CA GLN A 23 -27.96 -8.03 19.91
C GLN A 23 -26.65 -7.48 20.48
N THR A 24 -25.52 -7.87 19.91
CA THR A 24 -24.22 -7.33 20.29
C THR A 24 -24.21 -5.82 20.01
N MET A 25 -23.76 -5.04 20.98
CA MET A 25 -23.66 -3.57 20.90
C MET A 25 -22.21 -3.16 20.91
N PHE A 26 -21.86 -2.18 20.09
CA PHE A 26 -20.52 -1.61 19.98
C PHE A 26 -20.56 -0.10 20.19
N LYS A 27 -19.42 0.45 20.64
CA LYS A 27 -19.25 1.89 20.81
C LYS A 27 -18.85 2.51 19.49
N VAL A 28 -19.62 3.52 19.07
CA VAL A 28 -19.33 4.33 17.89
C VAL A 28 -19.12 5.77 18.34
N GLU A 29 -17.95 6.31 18.07
CA GLU A 29 -17.59 7.69 18.39
C GLU A 29 -17.32 8.48 17.11
N LEU A 30 -17.64 9.79 17.14
CA LEU A 30 -17.36 10.69 16.02
C LEU A 30 -16.14 11.51 16.37
N ASP A 31 -15.15 11.53 15.49
CA ASP A 31 -13.97 12.35 15.68
C ASP A 31 -14.27 13.83 15.35
N ASP A 32 -13.57 14.73 16.03
CA ASP A 32 -13.59 16.15 15.68
C ASP A 32 -12.95 16.35 14.30
N VAL A 33 -13.72 16.95 13.40
CA VAL A 33 -13.32 17.17 12.02
C VAL A 33 -12.92 18.63 11.81
N LEU A 34 -11.72 18.86 11.28
CA LEU A 34 -11.21 20.20 10.94
C LEU A 34 -11.37 20.47 9.44
N ASN A 35 -11.68 21.73 9.08
CA ASN A 35 -11.80 22.21 7.69
C ASN A 35 -12.94 21.56 6.88
N GLY A 36 -13.97 21.13 7.60
CA GLY A 36 -15.17 20.53 7.02
C GLY A 36 -16.04 19.90 8.09
N LYS A 37 -16.98 19.09 7.66
CA LYS A 37 -17.91 18.37 8.54
C LYS A 37 -18.30 17.03 7.94
N ILE A 38 -18.85 16.13 8.76
CA ILE A 38 -19.48 14.90 8.34
C ILE A 38 -20.98 14.91 8.66
N LYS A 39 -21.77 14.30 7.77
CA LYS A 39 -23.17 13.94 7.98
C LYS A 39 -23.27 12.44 8.00
N ILE A 40 -23.95 11.86 9.00
CA ILE A 40 -24.07 10.41 9.18
C ILE A 40 -25.55 10.01 9.22
N GLU A 41 -25.88 9.00 8.48
CA GLU A 41 -27.23 8.42 8.39
C GLU A 41 -27.17 6.88 8.51
N PRO A 42 -27.93 6.28 9.45
CA PRO A 42 -28.73 6.89 10.50
C PRO A 42 -27.88 7.67 11.51
N ALA A 43 -28.46 8.52 12.32
CA ALA A 43 -27.70 9.25 13.35
C ALA A 43 -27.15 8.27 14.40
N VAL A 44 -25.93 8.53 14.88
CA VAL A 44 -25.36 7.79 16.02
C VAL A 44 -26.15 8.14 17.29
N PRO A 45 -26.61 7.17 18.08
CA PRO A 45 -27.31 7.42 19.34
C PRO A 45 -26.47 8.24 20.31
N ALA A 46 -27.11 9.06 21.16
CA ALA A 46 -26.40 9.95 22.10
C ALA A 46 -25.48 9.20 23.10
N ASN A 47 -25.81 7.95 23.43
CA ASN A 47 -24.97 7.08 24.24
C ASN A 47 -23.82 6.41 23.44
N GLY A 48 -23.82 6.55 22.12
CA GLY A 48 -22.83 5.94 21.22
C GLY A 48 -22.98 4.42 21.05
N GLU A 49 -23.98 3.78 21.63
CA GLU A 49 -24.19 2.32 21.53
C GLU A 49 -24.96 1.99 20.27
N VAL A 50 -24.37 1.15 19.41
CA VAL A 50 -24.87 0.80 18.09
C VAL A 50 -24.85 -0.73 17.93
N ALA A 51 -25.90 -1.26 17.39
CA ALA A 51 -26.03 -2.69 17.15
C ALA A 51 -25.04 -3.17 16.06
N GLU A 52 -24.48 -4.37 16.27
CA GLU A 52 -23.69 -5.07 15.27
C GLU A 52 -24.43 -5.16 13.93
N GLY A 53 -23.70 -4.98 12.82
CA GLY A 53 -24.26 -5.01 11.48
C GLY A 53 -24.94 -3.71 11.03
N THR A 54 -25.07 -2.70 11.90
CA THR A 54 -25.56 -1.38 11.49
C THR A 54 -24.66 -0.79 10.42
N VAL A 55 -25.25 -0.28 9.34
CA VAL A 55 -24.53 0.36 8.24
C VAL A 55 -24.80 1.86 8.27
N PHE A 56 -23.75 2.64 8.48
CA PHE A 56 -23.77 4.09 8.34
C PHE A 56 -23.43 4.51 6.92
N THR A 57 -24.15 5.51 6.40
CA THR A 57 -23.70 6.29 5.23
C THR A 57 -23.14 7.60 5.73
N VAL A 58 -21.85 7.83 5.45
CA VAL A 58 -21.11 9.00 5.91
C VAL A 58 -20.82 9.91 4.71
N THR A 59 -21.30 11.15 4.80
CA THR A 59 -21.05 12.18 3.78
C THR A 59 -20.06 13.19 4.35
N ALA A 60 -18.88 13.26 3.76
CA ALA A 60 -17.88 14.28 4.08
C ALA A 60 -18.12 15.55 3.27
N ILE A 61 -18.15 16.70 3.92
CA ILE A 61 -18.46 18.01 3.34
C ILE A 61 -17.31 18.95 3.67
N PRO A 62 -16.42 19.28 2.71
CA PRO A 62 -15.30 20.18 2.94
C PRO A 62 -15.78 21.64 3.09
N ASP A 63 -15.05 22.42 3.87
CA ASP A 63 -15.18 23.87 3.91
C ASP A 63 -14.64 24.51 2.62
N ASN A 64 -14.98 25.78 2.41
CA ASN A 64 -14.51 26.53 1.24
C ASN A 64 -12.96 26.57 1.22
N GLY A 65 -12.38 26.23 0.07
CA GLY A 65 -10.93 26.16 -0.12
C GLY A 65 -10.29 24.82 0.29
N TYR A 66 -11.07 23.85 0.74
CA TYR A 66 -10.61 22.50 1.09
C TYR A 66 -11.25 21.44 0.20
N VAL A 67 -10.64 20.25 0.17
CA VAL A 67 -11.14 19.04 -0.48
C VAL A 67 -11.01 17.86 0.46
N LEU A 68 -11.77 16.81 0.20
CA LEU A 68 -11.64 15.54 0.94
C LEU A 68 -10.24 14.95 0.70
N ASP A 69 -9.54 14.66 1.77
CA ASP A 69 -8.32 13.84 1.76
C ASP A 69 -8.70 12.37 1.97
N ALA A 70 -9.48 12.08 3.01
CA ALA A 70 -10.08 10.77 3.25
C ALA A 70 -11.28 10.86 4.18
N GLY A 71 -12.35 10.15 3.89
CA GLY A 71 -13.30 9.69 4.89
C GLY A 71 -12.77 8.43 5.56
N TYR A 72 -13.07 8.19 6.83
CA TYR A 72 -12.52 7.00 7.48
C TYR A 72 -13.40 6.49 8.63
N TYR A 73 -13.19 5.22 8.95
CA TYR A 73 -13.40 4.73 10.30
C TYR A 73 -12.08 4.16 10.84
N SER A 74 -11.87 4.27 12.14
CA SER A 74 -10.70 3.71 12.77
C SER A 74 -11.07 2.80 13.93
N VAL A 75 -10.22 1.80 14.17
CA VAL A 75 -10.34 0.86 15.27
C VAL A 75 -9.05 0.85 16.07
N LYS A 76 -9.13 0.48 17.35
CA LYS A 76 -7.94 0.39 18.19
C LYS A 76 -7.08 -0.81 17.79
N GLY A 77 -5.88 -0.54 17.30
CA GLY A 77 -4.87 -1.55 16.99
C GLY A 77 -3.81 -1.67 18.09
N MET A 78 -2.92 -2.63 17.94
CA MET A 78 -1.81 -2.88 18.88
C MET A 78 -0.85 -1.68 18.98
N TRP A 79 -0.62 -0.97 17.89
CA TRP A 79 0.36 0.12 17.75
C TRP A 79 -0.28 1.50 17.57
N GLY A 80 -1.57 1.63 17.84
CA GLY A 80 -2.35 2.85 17.64
C GLY A 80 -3.61 2.61 16.83
N SER A 81 -4.23 3.66 16.30
CA SER A 81 -5.42 3.54 15.47
C SER A 81 -5.08 2.92 14.11
N MET A 82 -5.86 1.93 13.71
CA MET A 82 -5.87 1.38 12.36
C MET A 82 -7.01 2.05 11.59
N TYR A 83 -6.66 2.71 10.49
CA TYR A 83 -7.60 3.44 9.65
C TYR A 83 -8.05 2.59 8.48
N ASN A 84 -9.37 2.58 8.23
CA ASN A 84 -9.97 2.13 6.99
C ASN A 84 -10.46 3.37 6.27
N GLU A 85 -9.81 3.71 5.18
CA GLU A 85 -9.97 4.98 4.51
C GLU A 85 -10.83 4.84 3.23
N SER A 86 -11.51 5.91 2.87
CA SER A 86 -12.23 6.06 1.61
C SER A 86 -11.95 7.44 1.03
N MET A 87 -11.46 7.47 -0.19
CA MET A 87 -11.20 8.72 -0.91
C MET A 87 -12.47 9.31 -1.55
N SER A 88 -13.60 8.62 -1.42
CA SER A 88 -14.90 9.06 -1.95
C SER A 88 -15.88 9.46 -0.86
N SER A 89 -16.83 10.34 -1.22
CA SER A 89 -17.94 10.74 -0.37
C SER A 89 -19.24 10.71 -1.18
N PRO A 90 -20.33 10.07 -0.69
CA PRO A 90 -20.44 9.37 0.59
C PRO A 90 -19.72 8.00 0.59
N PHE A 91 -19.39 7.49 1.80
CA PHE A 91 -18.88 6.14 2.01
C PHE A 91 -19.71 5.40 3.07
N LYS A 92 -19.54 4.08 3.14
CA LYS A 92 -20.29 3.22 4.08
C LYS A 92 -19.38 2.67 5.16
N VAL A 93 -19.90 2.60 6.40
CA VAL A 93 -19.24 1.99 7.55
C VAL A 93 -20.19 0.96 8.17
N THR A 94 -19.76 -0.30 8.23
CA THR A 94 -20.50 -1.38 8.91
C THR A 94 -19.93 -1.60 10.30
N VAL A 95 -20.76 -1.56 11.32
CA VAL A 95 -20.37 -1.73 12.72
C VAL A 95 -20.16 -3.21 13.02
N SER A 96 -18.94 -3.62 13.35
CA SER A 96 -18.56 -4.98 13.77
C SER A 96 -17.71 -5.02 15.03
N GLN A 97 -17.34 -3.84 15.54
CA GLN A 97 -16.54 -3.63 16.75
C GLN A 97 -16.64 -2.17 17.17
N ASP A 98 -16.03 -1.81 18.30
CA ASP A 98 -15.89 -0.41 18.70
C ASP A 98 -15.07 0.36 17.67
N LEU A 99 -15.54 1.52 17.24
CA LEU A 99 -14.89 2.30 16.20
C LEU A 99 -15.13 3.80 16.32
N HIS A 100 -14.25 4.56 15.68
CA HIS A 100 -14.39 5.99 15.45
C HIS A 100 -14.68 6.26 13.98
N ILE A 101 -15.49 7.29 13.69
CA ILE A 101 -15.81 7.72 12.31
C ILE A 101 -15.41 9.18 12.17
N GLY A 102 -14.70 9.50 11.08
CA GLY A 102 -14.27 10.87 10.80
C GLY A 102 -14.01 11.13 9.33
N ALA A 103 -13.48 12.31 9.06
CA ALA A 103 -12.97 12.71 7.77
C ALA A 103 -11.77 13.65 7.92
N SER A 104 -10.89 13.61 6.96
CA SER A 104 -9.72 14.48 6.84
C SER A 104 -9.84 15.31 5.57
N PHE A 105 -9.51 16.59 5.68
CA PHE A 105 -9.54 17.54 4.57
C PHE A 105 -8.18 18.20 4.40
N ILE A 106 -7.81 18.50 3.16
CA ILE A 106 -6.58 19.22 2.80
C ILE A 106 -6.92 20.46 2.00
N PRO A 107 -6.04 21.48 1.99
CA PRO A 107 -6.19 22.63 1.11
C PRO A 107 -6.30 22.19 -0.35
N LYS A 108 -7.22 22.77 -1.08
CA LYS A 108 -7.41 22.49 -2.51
C LYS A 108 -6.13 22.75 -3.32
N SER A 109 -5.30 23.70 -2.90
CA SER A 109 -4.01 24.02 -3.52
C SER A 109 -3.01 22.85 -3.52
N GLU A 110 -3.19 21.85 -2.63
CA GLU A 110 -2.34 20.64 -2.64
C GLU A 110 -2.64 19.68 -3.79
N VAL A 111 -3.78 19.84 -4.47
CA VAL A 111 -4.23 18.90 -5.51
C VAL A 111 -4.77 19.58 -6.78
N ASP A 112 -4.91 20.91 -6.81
CA ASP A 112 -5.53 21.60 -7.95
C ASP A 112 -4.63 21.65 -9.20
N HIS A 113 -3.35 21.31 -9.07
CA HIS A 113 -2.37 21.23 -10.15
C HIS A 113 -2.21 19.81 -10.74
N ILE A 114 -2.85 18.81 -10.16
CA ILE A 114 -2.78 17.41 -10.58
C ILE A 114 -4.15 16.83 -10.92
N ASN A 115 -4.17 15.74 -11.67
CA ASN A 115 -5.28 14.82 -11.81
C ASN A 115 -4.99 13.58 -10.97
N VAL A 116 -5.97 13.14 -10.19
CA VAL A 116 -5.88 11.90 -9.42
C VAL A 116 -6.89 10.91 -9.98
N THR A 117 -6.42 9.75 -10.43
CA THR A 117 -7.26 8.62 -10.84
C THR A 117 -7.06 7.51 -9.82
N GLN A 118 -8.14 7.13 -9.14
CA GLN A 118 -8.07 6.20 -8.03
C GLN A 118 -8.60 4.82 -8.39
N ASN A 119 -8.10 3.81 -7.67
CA ASN A 119 -8.61 2.45 -7.70
C ASN A 119 -8.58 1.79 -9.09
N VAL A 120 -7.52 2.03 -9.88
CA VAL A 120 -7.31 1.35 -11.16
C VAL A 120 -6.91 -0.09 -10.89
N VAL A 121 -7.77 -1.04 -11.23
CA VAL A 121 -7.51 -2.47 -11.03
C VAL A 121 -6.52 -2.96 -12.08
N TYR A 122 -5.39 -3.53 -11.64
CA TYR A 122 -4.38 -4.08 -12.55
C TYR A 122 -4.39 -5.61 -12.62
N ALA A 123 -4.82 -6.28 -11.53
CA ALA A 123 -4.90 -7.74 -11.46
C ALA A 123 -5.90 -8.17 -10.39
N GLN A 124 -6.31 -9.44 -10.46
CA GLN A 124 -7.06 -10.11 -9.37
C GLN A 124 -6.61 -11.58 -9.29
N PRO A 125 -5.38 -11.84 -8.81
CA PRO A 125 -4.85 -13.21 -8.72
C PRO A 125 -5.55 -14.04 -7.64
N GLY A 126 -6.29 -13.39 -6.75
CA GLY A 126 -7.03 -13.98 -5.66
C GLY A 126 -8.42 -13.36 -5.47
N VAL A 127 -8.88 -13.29 -4.23
CA VAL A 127 -10.20 -12.74 -3.89
C VAL A 127 -10.24 -11.22 -4.03
N LYS A 128 -9.18 -10.54 -3.56
CA LYS A 128 -9.08 -9.08 -3.58
C LYS A 128 -8.59 -8.59 -4.94
N PRO A 129 -9.28 -7.61 -5.58
CA PRO A 129 -8.70 -6.90 -6.71
C PRO A 129 -7.51 -6.06 -6.25
N LEU A 130 -6.39 -6.15 -6.96
CA LEU A 130 -5.20 -5.36 -6.74
C LEU A 130 -5.27 -4.10 -7.59
N LYS A 131 -4.91 -2.97 -6.98
CA LYS A 131 -5.16 -1.64 -7.54
C LYS A 131 -3.93 -0.76 -7.45
N TYR A 132 -4.02 0.35 -8.14
CA TYR A 132 -3.13 1.49 -7.93
C TYR A 132 -3.87 2.80 -8.11
N ASP A 133 -3.34 3.84 -7.49
CA ASP A 133 -3.74 5.22 -7.70
C ASP A 133 -2.72 5.92 -8.59
N VAL A 134 -3.20 6.83 -9.45
CA VAL A 134 -2.35 7.61 -10.36
C VAL A 134 -2.46 9.09 -10.02
N TYR A 135 -1.32 9.71 -9.84
CA TYR A 135 -1.16 11.15 -9.64
C TYR A 135 -0.41 11.71 -10.84
N SER A 136 -1.10 12.49 -11.67
CA SER A 136 -0.57 13.02 -12.92
C SER A 136 -0.64 14.54 -12.92
N PRO A 137 0.46 15.26 -13.16
CA PRO A 137 0.40 16.71 -13.39
C PRO A 137 -0.57 17.07 -14.52
N LYS A 138 -1.33 18.13 -14.37
CA LYS A 138 -2.21 18.60 -15.45
C LYS A 138 -1.40 18.93 -16.68
N GLY A 139 -1.77 18.34 -17.81
CA GLY A 139 -1.06 18.51 -19.08
C GLY A 139 0.22 17.66 -19.21
N ALA A 140 0.45 16.67 -18.35
CA ALA A 140 1.57 15.74 -18.42
C ALA A 140 1.69 15.11 -19.81
N LYS A 141 2.92 15.07 -20.34
CA LYS A 141 3.25 14.44 -21.62
C LYS A 141 4.64 13.84 -21.56
N ASN A 142 4.70 12.53 -21.72
CA ASN A 142 5.96 11.77 -21.78
C ASN A 142 6.92 12.03 -20.60
N LEU A 143 6.36 12.16 -19.38
CA LEU A 143 7.12 12.34 -18.15
C LEU A 143 7.63 11.00 -17.63
N PRO A 144 8.81 10.94 -16.98
CA PRO A 144 9.20 9.73 -16.27
C PRO A 144 8.15 9.32 -15.24
N VAL A 145 8.10 8.04 -14.96
CA VAL A 145 7.15 7.42 -14.03
C VAL A 145 7.85 7.09 -12.71
N ILE A 146 7.19 7.37 -11.59
CA ILE A 146 7.60 6.87 -10.28
C ILE A 146 6.55 5.88 -9.80
N VAL A 147 6.97 4.69 -9.41
CA VAL A 147 6.11 3.69 -8.78
C VAL A 147 6.41 3.65 -7.28
N ILE A 148 5.41 3.98 -6.46
CA ILE A 148 5.50 3.91 -5.00
C ILE A 148 4.88 2.60 -4.52
N ILE A 149 5.61 1.87 -3.68
CA ILE A 149 5.18 0.60 -3.09
C ILE A 149 5.07 0.82 -1.58
N HIS A 150 3.89 0.60 -1.03
CA HIS A 150 3.62 0.92 0.38
C HIS A 150 4.28 -0.06 1.37
N GLY A 151 4.56 0.44 2.57
CA GLY A 151 4.95 -0.36 3.72
C GLY A 151 3.76 -1.06 4.40
N GLY A 152 3.99 -1.60 5.60
CA GLY A 152 2.95 -2.30 6.37
C GLY A 152 3.28 -3.75 6.67
N GLY A 153 4.58 -4.12 6.69
CA GLY A 153 5.04 -5.47 7.06
C GLY A 153 4.50 -6.57 6.15
N TRP A 154 4.23 -6.25 4.88
CA TRP A 154 3.62 -7.14 3.88
C TRP A 154 2.24 -7.70 4.27
N SER A 155 1.56 -7.10 5.24
CA SER A 155 0.32 -7.63 5.84
C SER A 155 -0.67 -6.56 6.27
N SER A 156 -0.46 -5.32 5.87
CA SER A 156 -1.35 -4.18 6.16
C SER A 156 -1.09 -3.02 5.21
N ASN A 157 -1.93 -2.01 5.29
CA ASN A 157 -1.98 -0.82 4.44
C ASN A 157 -2.43 -1.11 3.00
N THR A 158 -2.60 -0.05 2.24
CA THR A 158 -2.97 -0.05 0.83
C THR A 158 -2.22 1.07 0.12
N GLU A 159 -2.43 1.23 -1.19
CA GLU A 159 -1.93 2.32 -2.01
C GLU A 159 -2.16 3.72 -1.42
N ASP A 160 -3.25 3.87 -0.66
CA ASP A 160 -3.68 5.15 -0.08
C ASP A 160 -2.71 5.74 0.95
N ILE A 161 -1.94 4.89 1.66
CA ILE A 161 -1.04 5.34 2.71
C ILE A 161 0.08 6.26 2.18
N MET A 162 0.42 6.11 0.90
CA MET A 162 1.51 6.86 0.26
C MET A 162 1.03 8.11 -0.50
N ARG A 163 -0.27 8.48 -0.41
CA ARG A 163 -0.82 9.63 -1.14
C ARG A 163 -0.15 10.97 -0.81
N GLY A 164 0.39 11.11 0.40
CA GLY A 164 1.19 12.28 0.77
C GLY A 164 2.48 12.37 -0.07
N MET A 165 3.25 11.29 -0.15
CA MET A 165 4.45 11.20 -0.99
C MET A 165 4.11 11.38 -2.48
N ALA A 166 3.03 10.76 -2.95
CA ALA A 166 2.62 10.87 -4.35
C ALA A 166 2.31 12.33 -4.74
N ARG A 167 1.62 13.08 -3.87
CA ARG A 167 1.37 14.52 -4.09
C ARG A 167 2.66 15.34 -4.14
N GLU A 168 3.58 15.11 -3.22
CA GLU A 168 4.84 15.88 -3.20
C GLU A 168 5.70 15.57 -4.45
N LEU A 169 5.81 14.31 -4.87
CA LEU A 169 6.58 13.92 -6.07
C LEU A 169 5.96 14.41 -7.39
N THR A 170 4.66 14.76 -7.40
CA THR A 170 4.02 15.32 -8.60
C THR A 170 4.01 16.85 -8.65
N LYS A 171 4.37 17.51 -7.55
CA LYS A 171 4.21 18.94 -7.33
C LYS A 171 4.93 19.81 -8.37
N ASP A 172 6.15 19.43 -8.72
CA ASP A 172 6.98 20.15 -9.68
C ASP A 172 6.66 19.84 -11.15
N GLY A 173 5.67 18.98 -11.39
CA GLY A 173 5.20 18.66 -12.73
C GLY A 173 6.14 17.80 -13.57
N LYS A 174 7.12 17.14 -12.95
CA LYS A 174 8.18 16.36 -13.63
C LYS A 174 7.89 14.88 -13.74
N TYR A 175 6.99 14.34 -12.92
CA TYR A 175 6.73 12.90 -12.82
C TYR A 175 5.24 12.59 -12.86
N VAL A 176 4.90 11.44 -13.45
CA VAL A 176 3.62 10.77 -13.20
C VAL A 176 3.89 9.70 -12.14
N VAL A 177 3.10 9.70 -11.07
CA VAL A 177 3.32 8.83 -9.92
C VAL A 177 2.20 7.81 -9.80
N PHE A 178 2.57 6.54 -9.61
CA PHE A 178 1.65 5.43 -9.37
C PHE A 178 1.92 4.87 -7.98
N SER A 179 0.91 4.86 -7.12
CA SER A 179 0.96 4.21 -5.80
C SER A 179 0.25 2.88 -5.91
N ILE A 180 0.95 1.77 -5.70
CA ILE A 180 0.43 0.42 -5.95
C ILE A 180 0.09 -0.32 -4.67
N ASP A 181 -0.94 -1.19 -4.74
CA ASP A 181 -1.31 -2.19 -3.76
C ASP A 181 -0.74 -3.57 -4.17
N TYR A 182 -0.71 -4.51 -3.24
CA TYR A 182 -0.29 -5.91 -3.43
C TYR A 182 -1.03 -6.81 -2.43
N ARG A 183 -1.04 -8.13 -2.64
CA ARG A 183 -1.64 -9.08 -1.69
C ARG A 183 -0.90 -9.07 -0.35
N TRP A 184 -1.67 -9.22 0.74
CA TRP A 184 -1.10 -9.34 2.09
C TRP A 184 -0.78 -10.80 2.43
N ARG A 185 0.24 -11.00 3.27
CA ARG A 185 0.62 -12.32 3.81
C ARG A 185 -0.40 -12.91 4.79
N ASN A 186 -1.42 -12.20 5.16
CA ASN A 186 -2.45 -12.65 6.09
C ASN A 186 -3.85 -12.48 5.47
N LYS A 187 -4.86 -12.94 6.22
CA LYS A 187 -6.26 -12.93 5.80
C LYS A 187 -7.02 -11.65 6.15
N LEU A 188 -6.37 -10.63 6.69
CA LEU A 188 -7.06 -9.45 7.25
C LEU A 188 -7.73 -8.59 6.18
N ASP A 189 -7.32 -8.70 4.94
CA ASP A 189 -7.94 -8.01 3.81
C ASP A 189 -9.14 -8.75 3.20
N GLY A 190 -9.61 -9.84 3.84
CA GLY A 190 -10.65 -10.71 3.31
C GLY A 190 -10.17 -11.59 2.16
N GLY A 191 -8.87 -11.62 1.94
CA GLY A 191 -8.25 -12.23 0.79
C GLY A 191 -7.82 -13.68 0.95
N ASP A 192 -6.84 -14.05 0.16
CA ASP A 192 -6.39 -15.42 0.01
C ASP A 192 -5.60 -15.92 1.20
N GLN A 193 -5.70 -17.21 1.42
CA GLN A 193 -4.87 -17.91 2.37
C GLN A 193 -3.55 -18.30 1.72
N ASN A 194 -2.47 -18.25 2.50
CA ASN A 194 -1.14 -18.72 2.09
C ASN A 194 -0.46 -17.86 1.00
N VAL A 195 -0.67 -16.55 1.01
CA VAL A 195 0.11 -15.62 0.20
C VAL A 195 1.57 -15.65 0.67
N THR A 196 2.47 -16.02 -0.22
CA THR A 196 3.91 -16.08 0.03
C THR A 196 4.58 -14.75 -0.32
N MET A 197 5.84 -14.58 0.09
CA MET A 197 6.63 -13.41 -0.32
C MET A 197 6.82 -13.36 -1.84
N ALA A 198 6.98 -14.52 -2.49
CA ALA A 198 7.05 -14.61 -3.95
C ALA A 198 5.78 -14.04 -4.62
N ASN A 199 4.59 -14.39 -4.12
CA ASN A 199 3.34 -13.86 -4.65
C ASN A 199 3.23 -12.33 -4.52
N ILE A 200 3.74 -11.77 -3.43
CA ILE A 200 3.78 -10.31 -3.24
C ILE A 200 4.73 -9.64 -4.25
N ILE A 201 5.89 -10.26 -4.49
CA ILE A 201 6.85 -9.79 -5.51
C ILE A 201 6.24 -9.89 -6.92
N GLU A 202 5.52 -10.98 -7.21
CA GLU A 202 4.79 -11.16 -8.47
C GLU A 202 3.71 -10.08 -8.69
N ASP A 203 3.05 -9.65 -7.60
CA ASP A 203 2.07 -8.56 -7.66
C ASP A 203 2.75 -7.23 -8.00
N VAL A 204 3.90 -6.94 -7.41
CA VAL A 204 4.68 -5.73 -7.75
C VAL A 204 5.12 -5.75 -9.21
N PHE A 205 5.64 -6.87 -9.71
CA PHE A 205 5.99 -6.99 -11.12
C PHE A 205 4.77 -6.90 -12.03
N GLY A 206 3.62 -7.47 -11.61
CA GLY A 206 2.35 -7.35 -12.32
C GLY A 206 1.86 -5.90 -12.41
N ALA A 207 1.92 -5.16 -11.31
CA ALA A 207 1.58 -3.74 -11.28
C ALA A 207 2.47 -2.92 -12.23
N ILE A 208 3.80 -3.15 -12.20
CA ILE A 208 4.74 -2.45 -13.08
C ILE A 208 4.47 -2.80 -14.55
N ALA A 209 4.20 -4.07 -14.87
CA ALA A 209 3.86 -4.51 -16.24
C ALA A 209 2.59 -3.83 -16.76
N HIS A 210 1.55 -3.72 -15.91
CA HIS A 210 0.32 -3.01 -16.25
C HIS A 210 0.56 -1.49 -16.41
N ILE A 211 1.35 -0.89 -15.52
CA ILE A 211 1.74 0.52 -15.63
C ILE A 211 2.50 0.78 -16.94
N MET A 212 3.43 -0.09 -17.32
CA MET A 212 4.16 0.04 -18.59
C MET A 212 3.22 0.00 -19.81
N GLU A 213 2.13 -0.75 -19.75
CA GLU A 213 1.13 -0.78 -20.82
C GLU A 213 0.28 0.49 -20.87
N HIS A 214 -0.07 1.07 -19.70
CA HIS A 214 -1.06 2.13 -19.56
C HIS A 214 -0.50 3.53 -19.21
N ALA A 215 0.79 3.67 -18.86
CA ALA A 215 1.37 4.95 -18.40
C ALA A 215 1.10 6.13 -19.35
N LYS A 216 1.07 5.89 -20.66
CA LYS A 216 0.81 6.93 -21.67
C LYS A 216 -0.56 7.57 -21.54
N GLU A 217 -1.56 6.84 -21.04
CA GLU A 217 -2.92 7.35 -20.81
C GLU A 217 -2.94 8.48 -19.77
N TYR A 218 -1.93 8.46 -18.87
CA TYR A 218 -1.74 9.43 -17.80
C TYR A 218 -0.61 10.43 -18.09
N GLY A 219 -0.03 10.40 -19.29
CA GLY A 219 1.07 11.27 -19.69
C GLY A 219 2.45 10.80 -19.26
N GLY A 220 2.57 9.53 -18.80
CA GLY A 220 3.83 8.90 -18.40
C GLY A 220 4.58 8.26 -19.57
N ASP A 221 5.89 8.12 -19.41
CA ASP A 221 6.78 7.40 -20.31
C ASP A 221 7.07 5.99 -19.75
N PRO A 222 6.53 4.93 -20.34
CA PRO A 222 6.69 3.57 -19.83
C PRO A 222 8.13 3.03 -19.92
N THR A 223 9.04 3.75 -20.56
CA THR A 223 10.45 3.35 -20.71
C THR A 223 11.37 4.03 -19.70
N ARG A 224 10.86 4.95 -18.88
CA ARG A 224 11.60 5.70 -17.87
C ARG A 224 10.92 5.60 -16.52
N ILE A 225 11.25 4.57 -15.75
CA ILE A 225 10.60 4.23 -14.48
C ILE A 225 11.63 4.30 -13.35
N ALA A 226 11.26 4.95 -12.25
CA ALA A 226 11.88 4.78 -10.94
C ALA A 226 10.93 4.05 -10.01
N VAL A 227 11.48 3.30 -9.06
CA VAL A 227 10.71 2.62 -8.02
C VAL A 227 11.12 3.15 -6.65
N THR A 228 10.15 3.34 -5.77
CA THR A 228 10.39 3.73 -4.37
C THR A 228 9.36 3.04 -3.46
N GLY A 229 9.62 3.08 -2.18
CA GLY A 229 8.72 2.52 -1.18
C GLY A 229 9.36 2.55 0.19
N ASP A 230 8.56 2.29 1.19
CA ASP A 230 8.93 2.40 2.58
C ASP A 230 8.80 1.08 3.34
N SER A 231 9.70 0.76 4.29
CA SER A 231 9.61 -0.44 5.13
C SER A 231 9.50 -1.73 4.28
N ALA A 232 8.39 -2.45 4.34
CA ALA A 232 8.10 -3.58 3.45
C ALA A 232 8.11 -3.16 1.97
N GLY A 233 7.60 -1.98 1.64
CA GLY A 233 7.69 -1.39 0.31
C GLY A 233 9.12 -0.99 -0.06
N GLY A 234 9.97 -0.65 0.92
CA GLY A 234 11.39 -0.47 0.73
C GLY A 234 12.10 -1.77 0.28
N HIS A 235 11.75 -2.91 0.87
CA HIS A 235 12.16 -4.22 0.37
C HIS A 235 11.67 -4.44 -1.07
N LEU A 236 10.37 -4.27 -1.31
CA LEU A 236 9.76 -4.54 -2.61
C LEU A 236 10.28 -3.60 -3.72
N SER A 237 10.58 -2.34 -3.40
CA SER A 237 11.18 -1.42 -4.36
C SER A 237 12.63 -1.77 -4.68
N ALA A 238 13.40 -2.27 -3.71
CA ALA A 238 14.73 -2.82 -3.95
C ALA A 238 14.66 -4.06 -4.85
N VAL A 239 13.71 -4.99 -4.59
CA VAL A 239 13.44 -6.16 -5.46
C VAL A 239 13.09 -5.71 -6.87
N ALA A 240 12.15 -4.77 -7.03
CA ALA A 240 11.78 -4.24 -8.33
C ALA A 240 12.97 -3.57 -9.06
N GLY A 241 13.84 -2.92 -8.32
CA GLY A 241 15.07 -2.33 -8.85
C GLY A 241 16.10 -3.37 -9.29
N THR A 242 16.38 -4.38 -8.47
CA THR A 242 17.54 -5.28 -8.68
C THR A 242 17.21 -6.60 -9.34
N MET A 243 15.96 -7.11 -9.24
CA MET A 243 15.60 -8.48 -9.56
C MET A 243 14.64 -8.70 -10.75
N PRO A 244 14.35 -7.77 -11.67
CA PRO A 244 13.48 -8.08 -12.81
C PRO A 244 14.04 -9.23 -13.69
N ASN A 245 15.37 -9.45 -13.69
CA ASN A 245 16.01 -10.57 -14.37
C ASN A 245 15.56 -11.95 -13.86
N LYS A 246 14.90 -12.01 -12.69
CA LYS A 246 14.35 -13.25 -12.11
C LYS A 246 12.94 -13.58 -12.59
N ILE A 247 12.33 -12.71 -13.38
CA ILE A 247 11.02 -12.97 -13.97
C ILE A 247 11.19 -14.06 -15.02
N GLY A 248 10.48 -15.19 -14.85
CA GLY A 248 10.48 -16.30 -15.81
C GLY A 248 11.88 -16.92 -16.07
N ASP A 249 12.76 -16.93 -15.07
CA ASP A 249 14.13 -17.46 -15.20
C ASP A 249 14.24 -18.96 -14.90
N GLY A 250 13.11 -19.65 -14.69
CA GLY A 250 13.05 -21.08 -14.37
C GLY A 250 13.03 -21.38 -12.87
N GLY A 251 12.96 -20.34 -12.05
CA GLY A 251 12.83 -20.44 -10.60
C GLY A 251 14.17 -20.54 -9.85
N PHE A 252 14.05 -20.44 -8.55
CA PHE A 252 15.17 -20.60 -7.60
C PHE A 252 14.78 -21.60 -6.50
N GLY A 253 15.79 -22.19 -5.85
CA GLY A 253 15.61 -23.29 -4.90
C GLY A 253 15.98 -24.65 -5.50
N LYS A 254 15.72 -25.72 -4.74
CA LYS A 254 16.12 -27.08 -5.13
C LYS A 254 15.23 -27.71 -6.19
N THR A 255 14.00 -27.19 -6.35
CA THR A 255 13.01 -27.72 -7.29
C THR A 255 12.81 -26.73 -8.43
N PRO A 256 13.21 -27.06 -9.67
CA PRO A 256 12.99 -26.20 -10.84
C PRO A 256 11.53 -25.82 -11.00
N GLY A 257 11.25 -24.57 -11.39
CA GLY A 257 9.91 -24.03 -11.57
C GLY A 257 9.15 -23.69 -10.28
N VAL A 258 9.73 -24.00 -9.11
CA VAL A 258 9.21 -23.53 -7.83
C VAL A 258 9.84 -22.17 -7.52
N PHE A 259 9.02 -21.20 -7.06
CA PHE A 259 9.44 -19.84 -6.78
C PHE A 259 9.99 -19.06 -8.00
N GLU A 260 9.61 -19.46 -9.20
CA GLU A 260 9.77 -18.63 -10.40
C GLU A 260 8.84 -17.42 -10.27
N PHE A 261 9.34 -16.20 -10.49
CA PHE A 261 8.49 -15.02 -10.45
C PHE A 261 7.69 -14.89 -11.75
N MET A 262 6.38 -15.06 -11.60
CA MET A 262 5.41 -14.83 -12.68
C MET A 262 4.56 -13.61 -12.35
N PRO A 263 4.69 -12.49 -13.07
CA PRO A 263 3.90 -11.30 -12.80
C PRO A 263 2.40 -11.61 -12.74
N SER A 264 1.70 -11.11 -11.72
CA SER A 264 0.25 -11.33 -11.55
C SER A 264 -0.60 -10.69 -12.65
N TYR A 265 0.01 -9.83 -13.46
CA TYR A 265 -0.53 -9.31 -14.70
C TYR A 265 0.48 -9.49 -15.84
N MET A 266 -0.01 -9.99 -16.96
CA MET A 266 0.77 -10.15 -18.20
C MET A 266 0.11 -9.39 -19.35
N PRO A 267 0.80 -8.45 -20.00
CA PRO A 267 0.29 -7.76 -21.17
C PRO A 267 -0.08 -8.75 -22.29
N LYS A 268 -1.23 -8.53 -22.90
CA LYS A 268 -1.73 -9.45 -23.93
C LYS A 268 -0.76 -9.54 -25.11
N GLY A 269 -0.38 -10.77 -25.45
CA GLY A 269 0.47 -11.06 -26.61
C GLY A 269 1.97 -10.91 -26.34
N LYS A 270 2.40 -10.61 -25.12
CA LYS A 270 3.82 -10.62 -24.73
C LYS A 270 4.19 -11.96 -24.09
N THR A 271 5.43 -12.38 -24.32
CA THR A 271 6.02 -13.51 -23.58
C THR A 271 6.59 -13.00 -22.25
N VAL A 272 6.88 -13.93 -21.34
CA VAL A 272 7.47 -13.62 -20.02
C VAL A 272 8.85 -12.98 -20.21
N GLU A 273 9.65 -13.49 -21.15
CA GLU A 273 10.96 -12.95 -21.49
C GLU A 273 10.88 -11.51 -22.01
N GLN A 274 9.90 -11.22 -22.86
CA GLN A 274 9.67 -9.85 -23.35
C GLN A 274 9.33 -8.90 -22.19
N VAL A 275 8.44 -9.31 -21.27
CA VAL A 275 8.07 -8.50 -20.10
C VAL A 275 9.28 -8.28 -19.19
N ARG A 276 10.08 -9.32 -18.94
CA ARG A 276 11.33 -9.24 -18.18
C ARG A 276 12.29 -8.22 -18.79
N ASP A 277 12.60 -8.39 -20.07
CA ASP A 277 13.63 -7.59 -20.75
C ASP A 277 13.20 -6.10 -20.87
N GLU A 278 11.92 -5.85 -21.16
CA GLU A 278 11.35 -4.50 -21.16
C GLU A 278 11.38 -3.87 -19.76
N MET A 279 11.04 -4.62 -18.72
CA MET A 279 11.07 -4.13 -17.33
C MET A 279 12.48 -3.84 -16.86
N MET A 280 13.45 -4.70 -17.21
CA MET A 280 14.87 -4.46 -16.93
C MET A 280 15.37 -3.18 -17.59
N ALA A 281 14.93 -2.87 -18.80
CA ALA A 281 15.30 -1.66 -19.51
C ALA A 281 14.59 -0.41 -18.97
N ALA A 282 13.32 -0.55 -18.56
CA ALA A 282 12.49 0.58 -18.13
C ALA A 282 12.81 1.08 -16.72
N ILE A 283 13.14 0.19 -15.78
CA ILE A 283 13.46 0.57 -14.39
C ILE A 283 14.91 1.05 -14.33
N GLN A 284 15.10 2.35 -14.08
CA GLN A 284 16.39 3.02 -14.18
C GLN A 284 16.90 3.57 -12.85
N ALA A 285 16.09 3.59 -11.80
CA ALA A 285 16.49 4.02 -10.46
C ALA A 285 15.62 3.36 -9.39
N ALA A 286 16.17 3.19 -8.19
CA ALA A 286 15.45 2.72 -7.01
C ALA A 286 15.74 3.62 -5.80
N ALA A 287 14.68 3.94 -5.03
CA ALA A 287 14.82 4.74 -3.82
C ALA A 287 14.14 4.06 -2.61
N PRO A 288 14.65 2.90 -2.16
CA PRO A 288 14.10 2.19 -1.02
C PRO A 288 14.35 2.92 0.30
N SER A 289 13.30 3.18 1.07
CA SER A 289 13.36 3.88 2.35
C SER A 289 13.20 2.90 3.51
N TYR A 290 14.10 2.95 4.49
CA TYR A 290 14.14 2.08 5.69
C TYR A 290 13.64 0.65 5.40
N GLY A 291 14.12 0.07 4.31
CA GLY A 291 13.71 -1.24 3.81
C GLY A 291 14.36 -2.42 4.54
N VAL A 292 13.80 -3.60 4.31
CA VAL A 292 14.34 -4.88 4.78
C VAL A 292 15.01 -5.57 3.60
N PHE A 293 16.34 -5.62 3.56
CA PHE A 293 17.08 -6.06 2.38
C PHE A 293 17.58 -7.51 2.45
N GLY A 294 17.53 -8.11 3.65
CA GLY A 294 17.98 -9.49 3.91
C GLY A 294 18.12 -9.77 5.40
N GLY A 295 18.71 -10.90 5.74
CA GLY A 295 18.99 -11.30 7.12
C GLY A 295 17.77 -11.78 7.91
N ASN A 296 17.93 -11.91 9.23
CA ASN A 296 16.95 -12.55 10.11
C ASN A 296 15.55 -11.93 10.07
N LEU A 297 15.44 -10.61 9.88
CA LEU A 297 14.15 -9.95 9.85
C LEU A 297 13.36 -10.37 8.60
N LEU A 298 13.98 -10.37 7.42
CA LEU A 298 13.33 -10.85 6.22
C LEU A 298 12.99 -12.34 6.32
N ASN A 299 13.91 -13.15 6.85
CA ASN A 299 13.71 -14.57 7.04
C ASN A 299 12.51 -14.87 7.96
N HIS A 300 12.33 -14.08 9.04
CA HIS A 300 11.18 -14.24 9.93
C HIS A 300 9.84 -14.03 9.21
N TYR A 301 9.78 -13.07 8.27
CA TYR A 301 8.57 -12.77 7.51
C TYR A 301 8.41 -13.59 6.23
N SER A 302 9.46 -14.29 5.79
CA SER A 302 9.42 -15.10 4.57
C SER A 302 9.21 -16.58 4.82
N ASP A 303 8.82 -16.98 6.05
CA ASP A 303 8.58 -18.37 6.40
C ASP A 303 7.47 -19.01 5.53
N ASP A 304 7.90 -19.69 4.48
CA ASP A 304 7.12 -20.71 3.80
C ASP A 304 7.63 -22.08 4.33
N PRO A 305 6.75 -22.93 4.88
CA PRO A 305 7.15 -24.27 5.36
C PRO A 305 7.81 -25.16 4.30
N LYS A 306 7.60 -24.82 3.01
CA LYS A 306 8.21 -25.52 1.87
C LYS A 306 9.50 -24.86 1.37
N ALA A 307 9.82 -23.68 1.89
CA ALA A 307 10.97 -22.91 1.45
C ALA A 307 12.26 -23.48 2.05
N ASP A 308 13.26 -23.68 1.21
CA ASP A 308 14.63 -23.89 1.62
C ASP A 308 15.39 -22.56 1.77
N ASP A 309 16.64 -22.60 2.17
CA ASP A 309 17.45 -21.38 2.34
C ASP A 309 17.66 -20.64 1.00
N THR A 310 17.68 -21.37 -0.12
CA THR A 310 17.81 -20.78 -1.46
C THR A 310 16.61 -19.88 -1.80
N TRP A 311 15.41 -20.28 -1.34
CA TRP A 311 14.21 -19.45 -1.50
C TRP A 311 14.30 -18.15 -0.70
N LYS A 312 14.81 -18.21 0.54
CA LYS A 312 15.01 -17.03 1.38
C LYS A 312 15.98 -16.04 0.76
N GLU A 313 17.05 -16.53 0.19
CA GLU A 313 18.01 -15.73 -0.58
C GLU A 313 17.38 -15.17 -1.87
N GLY A 314 16.55 -15.98 -2.54
CA GLY A 314 15.86 -15.60 -3.77
C GLY A 314 14.91 -14.42 -3.63
N VAL A 315 14.34 -14.15 -2.45
CA VAL A 315 13.48 -12.98 -2.18
C VAL A 315 14.21 -11.81 -1.53
N ALA A 316 15.52 -11.93 -1.28
CA ALA A 316 16.35 -10.95 -0.61
C ALA A 316 17.11 -10.07 -1.63
N PRO A 317 16.84 -8.76 -1.74
CA PRO A 317 17.58 -7.87 -2.62
C PRO A 317 19.10 -7.93 -2.41
N LEU A 318 19.53 -8.04 -1.15
CA LEU A 318 20.95 -8.14 -0.77
C LEU A 318 21.69 -9.28 -1.49
N SER A 319 21.04 -10.40 -1.71
CA SER A 319 21.63 -11.57 -2.39
C SER A 319 21.53 -11.51 -3.93
N ASN A 320 20.89 -10.48 -4.48
CA ASN A 320 20.54 -10.40 -5.90
C ASN A 320 20.88 -9.05 -6.53
N ILE A 321 21.93 -8.38 -6.05
CA ILE A 321 22.39 -7.12 -6.60
C ILE A 321 23.16 -7.39 -7.92
N PRO A 322 22.73 -6.83 -9.06
CA PRO A 322 23.49 -6.97 -10.30
C PRO A 322 24.80 -6.18 -10.24
N ASN A 323 25.85 -6.71 -10.87
CA ASN A 323 27.04 -5.91 -11.10
C ASN A 323 26.72 -4.76 -12.08
N VAL A 324 27.33 -3.57 -11.88
CA VAL A 324 27.07 -2.40 -12.72
C VAL A 324 27.38 -2.64 -14.20
N SER A 325 28.32 -3.54 -14.50
CA SER A 325 28.60 -3.94 -15.89
C SER A 325 27.49 -4.76 -16.54
N GLU A 326 26.65 -5.42 -15.76
CA GLU A 326 25.48 -6.15 -16.23
C GLU A 326 24.27 -5.21 -16.31
N ARG A 327 24.05 -4.41 -15.24
CA ARG A 327 22.94 -3.46 -15.16
C ARG A 327 23.25 -2.34 -14.18
N ALA A 328 23.30 -1.12 -14.66
CA ALA A 328 23.39 0.06 -13.81
C ALA A 328 22.00 0.38 -13.23
N ILE A 329 21.90 0.41 -11.90
CA ILE A 329 20.69 0.79 -11.18
C ILE A 329 21.07 1.65 -9.96
N PRO A 330 21.18 2.98 -10.11
CA PRO A 330 21.49 3.87 -9.01
C PRO A 330 20.43 3.82 -7.91
N HIS A 331 20.88 3.93 -6.66
CA HIS A 331 20.04 3.82 -5.47
C HIS A 331 20.13 5.08 -4.60
N TYR A 332 18.99 5.49 -4.04
CA TYR A 332 18.87 6.48 -2.99
C TYR A 332 18.18 5.86 -1.78
N LEU A 333 18.87 5.75 -0.68
CA LEU A 333 18.34 5.14 0.54
C LEU A 333 18.15 6.17 1.64
N THR A 334 17.04 6.04 2.38
CA THR A 334 16.80 6.84 3.57
C THR A 334 16.47 5.97 4.79
N ARG A 335 16.88 6.46 5.98
CA ARG A 335 16.54 5.84 7.25
C ARG A 335 16.49 6.90 8.36
N GLY A 336 15.50 6.78 9.26
CA GLY A 336 15.44 7.62 10.45
C GLY A 336 16.47 7.22 11.52
N THR A 337 17.18 8.18 12.11
CA THR A 337 18.20 7.85 13.14
C THR A 337 17.62 7.26 14.43
N LYS A 338 16.29 7.44 14.67
CA LYS A 338 15.55 6.84 15.79
C LYS A 338 14.68 5.64 15.36
N ASP A 339 14.92 5.10 14.18
CA ASP A 339 14.24 3.89 13.75
C ASP A 339 14.68 2.69 14.61
N MET A 340 13.73 2.15 15.39
CA MET A 340 13.96 1.01 16.28
C MET A 340 13.72 -0.33 15.59
N LEU A 341 13.04 -0.33 14.45
CA LEU A 341 12.71 -1.53 13.70
C LEU A 341 13.81 -1.88 12.71
N ILE A 342 14.19 -0.93 11.87
CA ILE A 342 15.25 -1.12 10.86
C ILE A 342 16.56 -0.51 11.40
N LYS A 343 17.53 -1.36 11.67
CA LYS A 343 18.83 -0.95 12.20
C LYS A 343 19.73 -0.36 11.11
N ASP A 344 20.57 0.59 11.50
CA ASP A 344 21.53 1.24 10.59
C ASP A 344 22.45 0.22 9.93
N GLU A 345 22.95 -0.73 10.69
CA GLU A 345 23.84 -1.79 10.22
C GLU A 345 23.23 -2.62 9.09
N ALA A 346 21.91 -2.91 9.17
CA ALA A 346 21.21 -3.68 8.14
C ALA A 346 21.11 -2.89 6.81
N VAL A 347 20.84 -1.58 6.90
CA VAL A 347 20.82 -0.72 5.71
C VAL A 347 22.23 -0.56 5.13
N LYS A 348 23.24 -0.33 5.98
CA LYS A 348 24.65 -0.20 5.55
C LYS A 348 25.17 -1.47 4.88
N THR A 349 24.81 -2.65 5.38
CA THR A 349 25.17 -3.90 4.70
C THR A 349 24.68 -3.94 3.26
N TYR A 350 23.47 -3.44 3.00
CA TYR A 350 22.94 -3.34 1.63
C TYR A 350 23.62 -2.25 0.81
N VAL A 351 23.91 -1.09 1.43
CA VAL A 351 24.66 -0.02 0.81
C VAL A 351 26.07 -0.49 0.39
N ASP A 352 26.80 -1.16 1.30
CA ASP A 352 28.13 -1.67 1.04
C ASP A 352 28.11 -2.69 -0.12
N ALA A 353 27.13 -3.59 -0.14
CA ALA A 353 26.97 -4.56 -1.23
C ALA A 353 26.65 -3.90 -2.59
N LEU A 354 25.87 -2.81 -2.61
CA LEU A 354 25.63 -2.02 -3.81
C LEU A 354 26.92 -1.36 -4.30
N VAL A 355 27.71 -0.77 -3.38
CA VAL A 355 29.02 -0.16 -3.70
C VAL A 355 30.00 -1.20 -4.23
N ASP A 356 30.08 -2.38 -3.61
CA ASP A 356 30.93 -3.48 -4.04
C ASP A 356 30.55 -4.00 -5.45
N ALA A 357 29.26 -3.95 -5.79
CA ALA A 357 28.75 -4.23 -7.13
C ALA A 357 29.00 -3.09 -8.14
N GLY A 358 29.62 -1.97 -7.72
CA GLY A 358 29.91 -0.80 -8.54
C GLY A 358 28.71 0.12 -8.79
N GLN A 359 27.60 -0.06 -8.09
CA GLN A 359 26.39 0.76 -8.25
C GLN A 359 26.60 2.17 -7.62
N ARG A 360 25.97 3.19 -8.23
CA ARG A 360 25.86 4.52 -7.59
C ARG A 360 24.88 4.44 -6.44
N VAL A 361 25.31 4.87 -5.24
CA VAL A 361 24.49 4.84 -4.03
C VAL A 361 24.57 6.16 -3.29
N GLU A 362 23.42 6.67 -2.88
CA GLU A 362 23.30 7.77 -1.92
C GLU A 362 22.55 7.23 -0.69
N TYR A 363 23.13 7.38 0.50
CA TYR A 363 22.51 6.97 1.74
C TYR A 363 22.36 8.14 2.70
N VAL A 364 21.14 8.46 3.09
CA VAL A 364 20.82 9.60 3.93
C VAL A 364 20.15 9.13 5.24
N GLN A 365 20.69 9.58 6.36
CA GLN A 365 20.11 9.38 7.68
C GLN A 365 19.31 10.61 8.10
N VAL A 366 17.99 10.40 8.38
CA VAL A 366 17.06 11.47 8.77
C VAL A 366 17.13 11.69 10.27
N GLY A 367 17.78 12.79 10.69
CA GLY A 367 18.04 13.10 12.11
C GLY A 367 16.76 13.22 12.94
N GLY A 368 16.59 12.35 13.94
CA GLY A 368 15.45 12.34 14.86
C GLY A 368 14.17 11.68 14.35
N ALA A 369 14.11 11.25 13.09
CA ALA A 369 12.96 10.51 12.57
C ALA A 369 12.96 9.07 13.10
N SER A 370 11.76 8.57 13.42
CA SER A 370 11.49 7.17 13.71
C SER A 370 11.08 6.42 12.43
N HIS A 371 10.69 5.16 12.56
CA HIS A 371 10.12 4.38 11.45
C HIS A 371 8.85 5.04 10.89
N ALA A 372 8.51 4.80 9.61
CA ALA A 372 7.27 5.20 8.93
C ALA A 372 7.03 6.72 8.84
N PHE A 373 8.08 7.52 8.66
CA PHE A 373 7.95 8.97 8.55
C PHE A 373 7.43 9.45 7.18
N PHE A 374 7.25 8.56 6.22
CA PHE A 374 6.61 8.82 4.93
C PHE A 374 5.12 8.47 4.89
N ASP A 375 4.59 7.83 5.94
CA ASP A 375 3.16 7.53 6.04
C ASP A 375 2.32 8.82 6.03
N TRP A 376 1.16 8.73 5.38
CA TRP A 376 0.12 9.75 5.46
C TRP A 376 -1.18 9.13 5.93
N LYS A 377 -1.68 9.60 7.09
CA LYS A 377 -2.93 9.13 7.72
C LYS A 377 -3.82 10.32 8.08
N PRO A 378 -5.10 10.10 8.35
CA PRO A 378 -6.02 11.16 8.75
C PRO A 378 -5.59 11.93 10.01
N ASP A 379 -4.88 11.28 10.95
CA ASP A 379 -4.51 11.87 12.22
C ASP A 379 -3.41 12.94 12.12
N ALA A 380 -3.50 13.91 13.04
CA ALA A 380 -2.59 15.05 13.08
C ALA A 380 -1.12 14.65 13.32
N ARG A 381 -0.87 13.63 14.17
CA ARG A 381 0.49 13.21 14.53
C ARG A 381 1.24 12.65 13.32
N THR A 382 0.58 11.80 12.53
CA THR A 382 1.18 11.25 11.31
C THR A 382 1.44 12.36 10.30
N LYS A 383 0.48 13.28 10.09
CA LYS A 383 0.66 14.43 9.20
C LYS A 383 1.78 15.38 9.64
N GLU A 384 1.91 15.65 10.93
CA GLU A 384 3.01 16.44 11.48
C GLU A 384 4.37 15.74 11.28
N THR A 385 4.43 14.42 11.50
CA THR A 385 5.63 13.62 11.26
C THR A 385 6.04 13.68 9.80
N PHE A 386 5.09 13.49 8.89
CA PHE A 386 5.31 13.60 7.45
C PHE A 386 5.81 15.00 7.05
N LYS A 387 5.15 16.07 7.51
CA LYS A 387 5.57 17.45 7.25
C LYS A 387 6.95 17.76 7.79
N LYS A 388 7.28 17.24 8.96
CA LYS A 388 8.57 17.51 9.63
C LYS A 388 9.74 16.76 9.01
N TYR A 389 9.53 15.50 8.62
CA TYR A 389 10.61 14.62 8.18
C TYR A 389 10.42 14.15 6.72
N GLY A 390 9.18 13.90 6.29
CA GLY A 390 8.89 13.33 4.98
C GLY A 390 9.16 14.30 3.84
N VAL A 391 8.55 15.49 3.88
CA VAL A 391 8.54 16.44 2.76
C VAL A 391 9.95 16.78 2.27
N TYR A 392 10.85 17.17 3.17
CA TYR A 392 12.22 17.54 2.78
C TYR A 392 12.96 16.39 2.07
N TYR A 393 12.87 15.18 2.63
CA TYR A 393 13.57 14.02 2.08
C TYR A 393 12.90 13.43 0.84
N ILE A 394 11.62 13.71 0.60
CA ILE A 394 10.98 13.44 -0.69
C ILE A 394 11.57 14.35 -1.77
N HIS A 395 11.83 15.63 -1.48
CA HIS A 395 12.49 16.53 -2.41
C HIS A 395 13.95 16.14 -2.68
N GLU A 396 14.69 15.65 -1.68
CA GLU A 396 16.04 15.09 -1.89
C GLU A 396 15.98 13.84 -2.80
N MET A 397 14.99 12.95 -2.59
CA MET A 397 14.73 11.80 -3.46
C MET A 397 14.37 12.24 -4.88
N GLU A 398 13.56 13.30 -5.02
CA GLU A 398 13.23 13.89 -6.32
C GLU A 398 14.47 14.46 -7.01
N ALA A 399 15.37 15.13 -6.28
CA ALA A 399 16.64 15.62 -6.80
C ALA A 399 17.51 14.45 -7.30
N PHE A 400 17.56 13.35 -6.58
CA PHE A 400 18.20 12.13 -7.04
C PHE A 400 17.57 11.61 -8.34
N PHE A 401 16.24 11.48 -8.44
CA PHE A 401 15.57 11.05 -9.67
C PHE A 401 15.80 12.04 -10.82
N ASN A 402 15.83 13.34 -10.54
CA ASN A 402 16.17 14.36 -11.55
C ASN A 402 17.57 14.12 -12.13
N SER A 403 18.55 13.72 -11.31
CA SER A 403 19.91 13.41 -11.78
C SER A 403 19.98 12.19 -12.72
N VAL A 404 18.96 11.30 -12.65
CA VAL A 404 18.86 10.13 -13.54
C VAL A 404 18.09 10.46 -14.81
N PHE A 405 16.93 11.10 -14.69
CA PHE A 405 16.02 11.32 -15.83
C PHE A 405 16.21 12.63 -16.56
N TYR A 406 16.84 13.61 -15.92
CA TYR A 406 17.11 14.95 -16.46
C TYR A 406 18.58 15.36 -16.20
N PRO A 407 19.56 14.52 -16.61
CA PRO A 407 20.97 14.85 -16.38
C PRO A 407 21.32 16.19 -17.03
N GLU A 408 22.05 17.02 -16.30
CA GLU A 408 22.62 18.24 -16.88
C GLU A 408 23.55 17.86 -18.04
N LYS A 409 23.44 18.60 -19.16
CA LYS A 409 24.21 18.35 -20.37
C LYS A 409 25.63 18.89 -20.24
#